data_0126744030e3754c815f4498934e373d
#
_entry.id   0126744030e3754c815f4498934e373d
#
_cell.length_a   1.000
_cell.length_b   1.000
_cell.length_c   1.000
_cell.angle_alpha   90.00
_cell.angle_beta   90.00
_cell.angle_gamma   90.00
#
_symmetry.space_group_name_H-M   'P 1'
#
loop_
_entity.id
_entity.type
_entity.pdbx_description
1 polymer ?
#
loop_
_entity_poly.entity_id
_entity_poly.type
_entity_poly.pdbx_seq_one_letter_code
_entity_poly.pdbx_strand_id
1 'polypeptide(L)'
;YIQAVETLVGVDRDWVPHSDGASLYIRPFVFANDVGLGVHASKHYIFCIICAPSGAYYAEGINPVRIYVEDEYIRAAPGLTGFTKCGGNYAASIKAGELAEEQGYAQVLWLDGVEKKYVEEVGSMNIMFKIDGKVYTAATVGTVLPGVTRRSCIELLKDWGYEVIEGKLGEVFGTGTAGVVSPVKELVWKGEHAYIGDGKIGPVTQKLYDTMTGMQWGKIPDTKGWIVPVEKKY
;
A
#
# COMPACT_ATOMS: atom_id res chain seq x y z
N TYR A 1 13.39 -17.25 4.02
CA TYR A 1 12.19 -16.60 3.54
C TYR A 1 12.27 -16.35 2.03
N ILE A 2 13.18 -15.50 1.54
CA ILE A 2 13.35 -15.16 0.10
C ILE A 2 13.60 -16.43 -0.72
N GLN A 3 14.50 -17.30 -0.33
CA GLN A 3 14.77 -18.57 -0.99
C GLN A 3 13.53 -19.44 -1.20
N ALA A 4 12.62 -19.48 -0.21
CA ALA A 4 11.36 -20.21 -0.33
C ALA A 4 10.42 -19.58 -1.37
N VAL A 5 10.35 -18.26 -1.43
CA VAL A 5 9.59 -17.52 -2.46
C VAL A 5 10.16 -17.80 -3.85
N GLU A 6 11.47 -17.67 -4.03
CA GLU A 6 12.16 -17.92 -5.30
C GLU A 6 11.94 -19.37 -5.77
N THR A 7 12.02 -20.32 -4.84
CA THR A 7 11.78 -21.74 -5.15
C THR A 7 10.35 -21.97 -5.63
N LEU A 8 9.35 -21.45 -4.90
CA LEU A 8 7.93 -21.60 -5.28
C LEU A 8 7.64 -20.98 -6.64
N VAL A 9 8.08 -19.75 -6.87
CA VAL A 9 7.89 -19.05 -8.16
C VAL A 9 8.60 -19.80 -9.30
N GLY A 10 9.78 -20.37 -9.03
CA GLY A 10 10.52 -21.18 -10.01
C GLY A 10 9.79 -22.47 -10.39
N VAL A 11 9.11 -23.13 -9.43
CA VAL A 11 8.30 -24.35 -9.65
C VAL A 11 6.99 -24.01 -10.37
N ASP A 12 6.29 -22.97 -9.91
CA ASP A 12 4.98 -22.56 -10.41
C ASP A 12 5.07 -21.52 -11.54
N ARG A 13 6.19 -21.44 -12.22
CA ARG A 13 6.47 -20.43 -13.25
C ARG A 13 5.41 -20.35 -14.35
N ASP A 14 4.83 -21.48 -14.72
CA ASP A 14 3.83 -21.56 -15.78
C ASP A 14 2.49 -20.88 -15.40
N TRP A 15 2.30 -20.57 -14.09
CA TRP A 15 1.17 -19.81 -13.58
C TRP A 15 1.38 -18.29 -13.63
N VAL A 16 2.58 -17.83 -13.98
CA VAL A 16 2.84 -16.38 -14.12
C VAL A 16 2.12 -15.87 -15.36
N PRO A 17 1.17 -14.93 -15.22
CA PRO A 17 0.44 -14.41 -16.38
C PRO A 17 1.37 -13.56 -17.28
N HIS A 18 1.11 -13.62 -18.59
CA HIS A 18 1.89 -12.92 -19.61
C HIS A 18 1.16 -11.72 -20.23
N SER A 19 -0.09 -11.46 -19.83
CA SER A 19 -0.85 -10.31 -20.32
C SER A 19 -0.36 -9.02 -19.66
N ASP A 20 -0.43 -7.89 -20.40
CA ASP A 20 -0.05 -6.58 -19.88
C ASP A 20 -0.83 -6.22 -18.62
N GLY A 21 -0.12 -5.76 -17.60
CA GLY A 21 -0.68 -5.38 -16.30
C GLY A 21 -1.03 -6.53 -15.37
N ALA A 22 -0.95 -7.77 -15.83
CA ALA A 22 -1.16 -8.94 -14.97
C ALA A 22 0.13 -9.33 -14.23
N SER A 23 -0.01 -10.03 -13.11
CA SER A 23 1.10 -10.48 -12.27
C SER A 23 0.74 -11.74 -11.50
N LEU A 24 1.74 -12.46 -11.02
CA LEU A 24 1.56 -13.50 -10.01
C LEU A 24 1.58 -12.84 -8.63
N TYR A 25 0.43 -12.82 -7.95
CA TYR A 25 0.36 -12.33 -6.58
C TYR A 25 0.92 -13.38 -5.62
N ILE A 26 1.94 -13.01 -4.85
CA ILE A 26 2.62 -13.89 -3.89
C ILE A 26 2.22 -13.45 -2.47
N ARG A 27 1.62 -14.37 -1.72
CA ARG A 27 1.17 -14.15 -0.35
C ARG A 27 1.92 -15.06 0.64
N PRO A 28 3.08 -14.65 1.13
CA PRO A 28 3.68 -15.31 2.28
C PRO A 28 2.99 -14.86 3.58
N PHE A 29 2.75 -15.80 4.48
CA PHE A 29 2.14 -15.51 5.77
C PHE A 29 2.56 -16.52 6.84
N VAL A 30 2.44 -16.10 8.09
CA VAL A 30 2.76 -16.92 9.25
C VAL A 30 1.56 -16.88 10.22
N PHE A 31 1.23 -18.02 10.80
CA PHE A 31 0.24 -18.07 11.86
C PHE A 31 0.68 -19.00 12.99
N ALA A 32 0.19 -18.72 14.20
CA ALA A 32 0.45 -19.53 15.38
C ALA A 32 -0.27 -20.88 15.30
N ASN A 33 0.37 -21.96 15.77
CA ASN A 33 -0.16 -23.33 15.72
C ASN A 33 -0.06 -24.07 17.03
N ASP A 34 0.06 -23.38 18.16
CA ASP A 34 0.00 -24.03 19.48
C ASP A 34 -1.43 -24.46 19.83
N VAL A 35 -1.55 -25.60 20.47
CA VAL A 35 -2.82 -26.10 21.00
C VAL A 35 -3.04 -25.53 22.39
N GLY A 36 -4.17 -24.83 22.60
CA GLY A 36 -4.53 -24.27 23.88
C GLY A 36 -5.65 -23.24 23.81
N LEU A 37 -6.37 -23.02 24.91
CA LEU A 37 -7.46 -22.02 24.99
C LEU A 37 -7.02 -20.70 25.64
N GLY A 38 -5.86 -20.67 26.29
CA GLY A 38 -5.37 -19.51 27.00
C GLY A 38 -4.68 -18.50 26.02
N VAL A 39 -4.70 -17.21 26.40
CA VAL A 39 -3.92 -16.18 25.72
C VAL A 39 -2.46 -16.27 26.18
N HIS A 40 -1.57 -16.65 25.28
CA HIS A 40 -0.12 -16.76 25.53
C HIS A 40 0.67 -16.53 24.26
N ALA A 41 1.96 -16.25 24.39
CA ALA A 41 2.86 -16.21 23.25
C ALA A 41 3.04 -17.63 22.66
N SER A 42 2.78 -17.80 21.38
CA SER A 42 2.96 -19.07 20.69
C SER A 42 4.45 -19.45 20.60
N LYS A 43 4.73 -20.74 20.67
CA LYS A 43 6.08 -21.32 20.49
C LYS A 43 6.24 -22.01 19.13
N HIS A 44 5.13 -22.32 18.46
CA HIS A 44 5.12 -22.99 17.16
C HIS A 44 4.34 -22.18 16.16
N TYR A 45 4.87 -22.09 14.96
CA TYR A 45 4.29 -21.30 13.87
C TYR A 45 4.34 -22.10 12.57
N ILE A 46 3.33 -21.91 11.75
CA ILE A 46 3.32 -22.41 10.37
C ILE A 46 3.60 -21.24 9.43
N PHE A 47 4.62 -21.39 8.58
CA PHE A 47 4.92 -20.49 7.49
C PHE A 47 4.37 -21.07 6.20
N CYS A 48 3.56 -20.29 5.48
CA CYS A 48 2.96 -20.66 4.21
C CYS A 48 3.24 -19.59 3.15
N ILE A 49 3.31 -20.03 1.89
CA ILE A 49 3.29 -19.14 0.74
C ILE A 49 2.20 -19.65 -0.21
N ILE A 50 1.29 -18.78 -0.62
CA ILE A 50 0.31 -19.05 -1.66
C ILE A 50 0.50 -18.07 -2.80
N CYS A 51 0.25 -18.51 -4.04
CA CYS A 51 0.32 -17.68 -5.22
C CYS A 51 -1.03 -17.70 -5.94
N ALA A 52 -1.36 -16.60 -6.61
CA ALA A 52 -2.53 -16.49 -7.45
C ALA A 52 -2.24 -15.59 -8.66
N PRO A 53 -2.59 -16.01 -9.91
CA PRO A 53 -2.62 -15.10 -11.03
C PRO A 53 -3.58 -13.94 -10.74
N SER A 54 -3.11 -12.73 -10.97
CA SER A 54 -3.89 -11.50 -10.76
C SER A 54 -3.91 -10.72 -12.06
N GLY A 55 -5.09 -10.29 -12.50
CA GLY A 55 -5.24 -9.37 -13.62
C GLY A 55 -4.72 -7.97 -13.28
N ALA A 56 -4.78 -7.07 -14.25
CA ALA A 56 -4.45 -5.66 -14.00
C ALA A 56 -5.34 -5.13 -12.86
N TYR A 57 -4.71 -4.53 -11.86
CA TYR A 57 -5.42 -3.97 -10.69
C TYR A 57 -6.45 -2.91 -11.11
N TYR A 58 -6.13 -2.17 -12.17
CA TYR A 58 -7.03 -1.23 -12.82
C TYR A 58 -7.22 -1.67 -14.28
N ALA A 59 -8.30 -2.37 -14.59
CA ALA A 59 -8.61 -2.84 -15.95
C ALA A 59 -8.75 -1.70 -16.95
N GLU A 60 -9.20 -0.52 -16.50
CA GLU A 60 -9.42 0.69 -17.30
C GLU A 60 -8.30 1.75 -17.11
N GLY A 61 -7.16 1.36 -16.55
CA GLY A 61 -6.09 2.29 -16.16
C GLY A 61 -6.28 2.85 -14.75
N ILE A 62 -5.34 3.72 -14.32
CA ILE A 62 -5.37 4.32 -12.97
C ILE A 62 -6.41 5.44 -12.94
N ASN A 63 -7.54 5.21 -12.27
CA ASN A 63 -8.55 6.24 -12.07
C ASN A 63 -8.44 6.86 -10.68
N PRO A 64 -8.52 8.20 -10.57
CA PRO A 64 -8.54 8.89 -9.28
C PRO A 64 -9.79 8.54 -8.48
N VAL A 65 -9.62 8.21 -7.20
CA VAL A 65 -10.67 7.76 -6.30
C VAL A 65 -11.11 8.84 -5.32
N ARG A 66 -12.31 8.66 -4.75
CA ARG A 66 -12.87 9.48 -3.68
C ARG A 66 -12.59 8.79 -2.35
N ILE A 67 -12.11 9.55 -1.36
CA ILE A 67 -11.70 9.05 -0.04
C ILE A 67 -12.50 9.76 1.04
N TYR A 68 -13.01 8.99 2.00
CA TYR A 68 -13.64 9.50 3.21
C TYR A 68 -12.61 9.69 4.32
N VAL A 69 -12.57 10.83 4.98
CA VAL A 69 -11.71 11.05 6.15
C VAL A 69 -12.42 10.51 7.39
N GLU A 70 -11.82 9.49 8.00
CA GLU A 70 -12.39 8.77 9.13
C GLU A 70 -11.96 9.41 10.46
N ASP A 71 -12.90 9.90 11.24
CA ASP A 71 -12.65 10.56 12.51
C ASP A 71 -13.33 9.88 13.72
N GLU A 72 -14.12 8.82 13.47
CA GLU A 72 -14.72 8.01 14.54
C GLU A 72 -13.88 6.80 14.89
N TYR A 73 -13.58 5.97 13.86
CA TYR A 73 -12.76 4.77 14.03
C TYR A 73 -11.27 5.09 13.87
N ILE A 74 -10.43 4.22 14.42
CA ILE A 74 -8.96 4.30 14.27
C ILE A 74 -8.44 2.99 13.70
N ARG A 75 -7.44 3.06 12.84
CA ARG A 75 -6.75 1.89 12.30
C ARG A 75 -5.74 1.31 13.28
N ALA A 76 -5.03 2.16 13.98
CA ALA A 76 -3.93 1.81 14.86
C ALA A 76 -3.79 2.82 16.01
N ALA A 77 -3.18 2.39 17.11
CA ALA A 77 -2.81 3.25 18.21
C ALA A 77 -1.33 3.02 18.60
N PRO A 78 -0.66 4.01 19.19
CA PRO A 78 0.70 3.87 19.69
C PRO A 78 0.81 2.72 20.68
N GLY A 79 1.88 1.93 20.56
CA GLY A 79 2.12 0.76 21.44
C GLY A 79 1.38 -0.52 21.05
N LEU A 80 0.56 -0.49 20.00
CA LEU A 80 -0.13 -1.66 19.45
C LEU A 80 0.55 -2.19 18.18
N THR A 81 -0.20 -2.91 17.36
CA THR A 81 0.29 -3.67 16.21
C THR A 81 0.31 -2.90 14.89
N GLY A 82 0.04 -1.58 14.89
CA GLY A 82 -0.09 -0.76 13.68
C GLY A 82 1.14 -0.78 12.76
N PHE A 83 2.33 -0.94 13.33
CA PHE A 83 3.61 -1.05 12.62
C PHE A 83 3.87 -2.46 12.03
N THR A 84 2.99 -3.43 12.32
CA THR A 84 3.15 -4.83 11.93
C THR A 84 2.12 -5.23 10.89
N LYS A 85 2.52 -6.04 9.90
CA LYS A 85 1.64 -6.62 8.90
C LYS A 85 0.84 -7.79 9.51
N CYS A 86 -0.07 -7.49 10.44
CA CYS A 86 -0.86 -8.50 11.15
C CYS A 86 -2.36 -8.39 10.86
N GLY A 87 -3.07 -9.54 10.90
CA GLY A 87 -4.49 -9.64 10.54
C GLY A 87 -5.42 -8.77 11.39
N GLY A 88 -5.08 -8.54 12.66
CA GLY A 88 -5.88 -7.71 13.56
C GLY A 88 -6.04 -6.26 13.10
N ASN A 89 -4.98 -5.66 12.50
CA ASN A 89 -5.07 -4.31 11.95
C ASN A 89 -6.08 -4.23 10.78
N TYR A 90 -6.16 -5.28 9.98
CA TYR A 90 -7.11 -5.34 8.85
C TYR A 90 -8.53 -5.59 9.36
N ALA A 91 -8.72 -6.49 10.31
CA ALA A 91 -10.03 -6.74 10.92
C ALA A 91 -10.62 -5.46 11.52
N ALA A 92 -9.81 -4.68 12.26
CA ALA A 92 -10.23 -3.41 12.84
C ALA A 92 -10.66 -2.36 11.80
N SER A 93 -10.15 -2.43 10.57
CA SER A 93 -10.45 -1.46 9.50
C SER A 93 -11.69 -1.79 8.67
N ILE A 94 -12.22 -3.01 8.75
CA ILE A 94 -13.32 -3.48 7.88
C ILE A 94 -14.57 -2.62 8.06
N LYS A 95 -15.01 -2.40 9.30
CA LYS A 95 -16.27 -1.70 9.58
C LYS A 95 -16.31 -0.28 8.99
N ALA A 96 -15.25 0.50 9.20
CA ALA A 96 -15.17 1.85 8.64
C ALA A 96 -15.08 1.81 7.10
N GLY A 97 -14.37 0.81 6.54
CA GLY A 97 -14.30 0.60 5.09
C GLY A 97 -15.67 0.34 4.48
N GLU A 98 -16.48 -0.55 5.05
CA GLU A 98 -17.84 -0.86 4.61
C GLU A 98 -18.73 0.39 4.65
N LEU A 99 -18.72 1.14 5.76
CA LEU A 99 -19.51 2.37 5.90
C LEU A 99 -19.13 3.45 4.87
N ALA A 100 -17.87 3.53 4.51
CA ALA A 100 -17.41 4.44 3.47
C ALA A 100 -17.83 3.96 2.07
N GLU A 101 -17.74 2.67 1.79
CA GLU A 101 -18.16 2.06 0.51
C GLU A 101 -19.67 2.22 0.29
N GLU A 102 -20.51 2.02 1.30
CA GLU A 102 -21.96 2.27 1.25
C GLU A 102 -22.31 3.71 0.85
N GLN A 103 -21.40 4.67 1.14
CA GLN A 103 -21.54 6.08 0.75
C GLN A 103 -20.85 6.41 -0.58
N GLY A 104 -20.30 5.40 -1.29
CA GLY A 104 -19.66 5.55 -2.59
C GLY A 104 -18.21 6.05 -2.54
N TYR A 105 -17.53 5.92 -1.39
CA TYR A 105 -16.09 6.18 -1.28
C TYR A 105 -15.29 4.90 -1.49
N ALA A 106 -14.14 5.00 -2.13
CA ALA A 106 -13.30 3.83 -2.42
C ALA A 106 -12.52 3.35 -1.19
N GLN A 107 -12.15 4.27 -0.29
CA GLN A 107 -11.33 3.99 0.90
C GLN A 107 -11.60 5.03 1.99
N VAL A 108 -11.08 4.76 3.18
CA VAL A 108 -11.00 5.71 4.29
C VAL A 108 -9.59 6.25 4.45
N LEU A 109 -9.46 7.53 4.79
CA LEU A 109 -8.23 8.17 5.23
C LEU A 109 -8.19 8.12 6.76
N TRP A 110 -7.20 7.43 7.29
CA TRP A 110 -7.05 7.24 8.73
C TRP A 110 -6.32 8.42 9.37
N LEU A 111 -6.88 8.91 10.44
CA LEU A 111 -6.24 9.86 11.33
C LEU A 111 -5.52 9.14 12.48
N ASP A 112 -4.57 9.83 13.10
CA ASP A 112 -3.86 9.32 14.27
C ASP A 112 -4.82 8.95 15.42
N GLY A 113 -4.50 7.88 16.12
CA GLY A 113 -5.38 7.31 17.15
C GLY A 113 -5.43 8.09 18.47
N VAL A 114 -4.71 9.21 18.61
CA VAL A 114 -4.63 9.99 19.85
C VAL A 114 -5.38 11.32 19.72
N GLU A 115 -4.96 12.15 18.77
CA GLU A 115 -5.53 13.49 18.57
C GLU A 115 -6.61 13.50 17.48
N LYS A 116 -6.67 12.47 16.63
CA LYS A 116 -7.54 12.37 15.44
C LYS A 116 -7.42 13.60 14.54
N LYS A 117 -6.20 14.03 14.34
CA LYS A 117 -5.85 15.26 13.65
C LYS A 117 -4.86 15.06 12.52
N TYR A 118 -3.94 14.14 12.69
CA TYR A 118 -2.86 13.93 11.73
C TYR A 118 -3.13 12.70 10.89
N VAL A 119 -2.94 12.84 9.60
CA VAL A 119 -3.14 11.73 8.67
C VAL A 119 -2.04 10.69 8.81
N GLU A 120 -2.41 9.42 8.78
CA GLU A 120 -1.47 8.30 8.86
C GLU A 120 -1.46 7.46 7.59
N GLU A 121 -2.58 6.88 7.20
CA GLU A 121 -2.68 5.96 6.05
C GLU A 121 -4.03 6.10 5.35
N VAL A 122 -4.17 5.52 4.15
CA VAL A 122 -5.43 5.42 3.42
C VAL A 122 -5.76 3.94 3.17
N GLY A 123 -6.89 3.48 3.70
CA GLY A 123 -7.26 2.07 3.63
C GLY A 123 -6.15 1.16 4.14
N SER A 124 -5.56 0.35 3.27
CA SER A 124 -4.42 -0.52 3.54
C SER A 124 -3.11 -0.05 2.88
N MET A 125 -3.03 1.24 2.53
CA MET A 125 -1.93 1.85 1.78
C MET A 125 -1.32 3.01 2.56
N ASN A 126 -0.01 3.23 2.37
CA ASN A 126 0.61 4.50 2.76
C ASN A 126 0.10 5.62 1.86
N ILE A 127 0.20 6.85 2.32
CA ILE A 127 -0.27 8.02 1.60
C ILE A 127 0.84 9.08 1.45
N MET A 128 0.83 9.77 0.33
CA MET A 128 1.72 10.89 0.04
C MET A 128 0.93 12.07 -0.49
N PHE A 129 1.41 13.27 -0.18
CA PHE A 129 0.77 14.53 -0.51
C PHE A 129 1.76 15.47 -1.19
N LYS A 130 1.41 16.01 -2.34
CA LYS A 130 2.21 17.04 -2.99
C LYS A 130 1.57 18.41 -2.78
N ILE A 131 2.32 19.33 -2.11
CA ILE A 131 1.89 20.69 -1.85
C ILE A 131 3.03 21.64 -2.15
N ASP A 132 2.74 22.71 -2.86
CA ASP A 132 3.71 23.78 -3.15
C ASP A 132 5.06 23.26 -3.64
N GLY A 133 5.00 22.22 -4.49
CA GLY A 133 6.19 21.59 -5.08
C GLY A 133 6.93 20.58 -4.21
N LYS A 134 6.57 20.43 -2.93
CA LYS A 134 7.15 19.44 -2.01
C LYS A 134 6.26 18.22 -1.86
N VAL A 135 6.80 17.10 -1.41
CA VAL A 135 6.04 15.89 -1.12
C VAL A 135 6.09 15.59 0.38
N TYR A 136 4.93 15.35 0.96
CA TYR A 136 4.75 15.02 2.37
C TYR A 136 4.20 13.62 2.52
N THR A 137 4.61 12.90 3.56
CA THR A 137 4.05 11.60 3.92
C THR A 137 4.13 11.41 5.43
N ALA A 138 3.25 10.59 6.00
CA ALA A 138 3.27 10.31 7.43
C ALA A 138 4.58 9.64 7.85
N ALA A 139 5.12 10.04 8.99
CA ALA A 139 6.29 9.41 9.59
C ALA A 139 5.95 7.98 10.08
N THR A 140 6.88 7.05 9.95
CA THR A 140 6.70 5.65 10.35
C THR A 140 7.08 5.44 11.82
N VAL A 141 6.28 6.01 12.73
CA VAL A 141 6.55 6.07 14.18
C VAL A 141 5.69 5.12 15.03
N GLY A 142 5.45 3.90 14.55
CA GLY A 142 4.79 2.84 15.34
C GLY A 142 3.32 2.58 15.01
N THR A 143 2.64 3.47 14.32
CA THR A 143 1.26 3.31 13.83
C THR A 143 1.17 3.14 12.33
N VAL A 144 2.10 3.71 11.57
CA VAL A 144 2.17 3.66 10.12
C VAL A 144 3.11 2.55 9.66
N LEU A 145 2.62 1.68 8.76
CA LEU A 145 3.42 0.58 8.22
C LEU A 145 4.55 1.12 7.32
N PRO A 146 5.84 0.72 7.54
CA PRO A 146 6.96 1.13 6.68
C PRO A 146 6.92 0.39 5.33
N GLY A 147 6.03 0.81 4.44
CA GLY A 147 5.79 0.17 3.15
C GLY A 147 7.00 0.18 2.24
N VAL A 148 7.27 -0.95 1.56
CA VAL A 148 8.36 -1.06 0.58
C VAL A 148 8.11 -0.12 -0.59
N THR A 149 6.89 -0.13 -1.15
CA THR A 149 6.48 0.79 -2.24
C THR A 149 6.62 2.26 -1.82
N ARG A 150 6.21 2.61 -0.58
CA ARG A 150 6.42 3.95 -0.03
C ARG A 150 7.90 4.35 -0.08
N ARG A 151 8.78 3.51 0.38
CA ARG A 151 10.23 3.75 0.39
C ARG A 151 10.79 3.93 -1.01
N SER A 152 10.37 3.08 -1.95
CA SER A 152 10.76 3.19 -3.36
C SER A 152 10.28 4.49 -3.99
N CYS A 153 9.03 4.90 -3.71
CA CYS A 153 8.52 6.20 -4.17
C CYS A 153 9.33 7.38 -3.62
N ILE A 154 9.68 7.36 -2.33
CA ILE A 154 10.49 8.42 -1.70
C ILE A 154 11.86 8.51 -2.39
N GLU A 155 12.49 7.39 -2.68
CA GLU A 155 13.80 7.36 -3.34
C GLU A 155 13.73 7.93 -4.75
N LEU A 156 12.75 7.51 -5.56
CA LEU A 156 12.54 8.05 -6.91
C LEU A 156 12.22 9.55 -6.89
N LEU A 157 11.38 10.01 -5.97
CA LEU A 157 11.04 11.42 -5.84
C LEU A 157 12.28 12.27 -5.52
N LYS A 158 13.14 11.81 -4.62
CA LYS A 158 14.42 12.48 -4.30
C LYS A 158 15.35 12.53 -5.50
N ASP A 159 15.47 11.43 -6.28
CA ASP A 159 16.25 11.42 -7.52
C ASP A 159 15.73 12.42 -8.56
N TRP A 160 14.43 12.67 -8.59
CA TRP A 160 13.81 13.66 -9.46
C TRP A 160 13.86 15.08 -8.92
N GLY A 161 14.55 15.31 -7.80
CA GLY A 161 14.75 16.62 -7.19
C GLY A 161 13.60 17.14 -6.34
N TYR A 162 12.65 16.29 -5.95
CA TYR A 162 11.60 16.68 -5.01
C TYR A 162 12.12 16.69 -3.58
N GLU A 163 11.76 17.72 -2.81
CA GLU A 163 11.90 17.70 -1.36
C GLU A 163 10.80 16.81 -0.77
N VAL A 164 11.21 15.74 -0.08
CA VAL A 164 10.28 14.80 0.58
C VAL A 164 10.37 14.98 2.09
N ILE A 165 9.24 15.31 2.71
CA ILE A 165 9.10 15.57 4.14
C ILE A 165 8.28 14.46 4.78
N GLU A 166 8.88 13.77 5.74
CA GLU A 166 8.20 12.74 6.53
C GLU A 166 7.65 13.38 7.82
N GLY A 167 6.34 13.64 7.90
CA GLY A 167 5.74 14.37 9.02
C GLY A 167 4.25 14.60 8.88
N LYS A 168 3.82 15.87 8.81
CA LYS A 168 2.41 16.31 8.79
C LYS A 168 2.08 17.11 7.53
N LEU A 169 1.05 17.04 6.97
CA LEU A 169 0.21 16.94 5.80
C LEU A 169 -0.16 18.05 4.86
N GLY A 170 -0.56 17.69 3.61
CA GLY A 170 -1.41 18.47 2.77
C GLY A 170 -1.86 18.07 1.35
N GLU A 171 -1.28 17.23 0.45
CA GLU A 171 -1.85 16.87 -0.88
C GLU A 171 -1.62 15.39 -1.25
N VAL A 172 -2.51 14.71 -2.07
CA VAL A 172 -2.78 13.27 -1.86
C VAL A 172 -2.55 12.32 -3.03
N PHE A 173 -1.80 11.21 -2.83
CA PHE A 173 -1.92 9.94 -3.53
C PHE A 173 -1.53 8.74 -2.62
N GLY A 174 -2.13 7.55 -2.86
CA GLY A 174 -1.81 6.34 -2.10
C GLY A 174 -0.71 5.49 -2.75
N THR A 175 0.03 4.74 -1.94
CA THR A 175 1.05 3.77 -2.40
C THR A 175 0.87 2.41 -1.73
N GLY A 176 0.90 1.33 -2.50
CA GLY A 176 0.75 -0.03 -1.96
C GLY A 176 1.20 -1.11 -2.93
N THR A 177 1.29 -2.37 -2.46
CA THR A 177 1.83 -3.48 -3.26
C THR A 177 0.95 -3.81 -4.47
N ALA A 178 -0.36 -3.90 -4.29
CA ALA A 178 -1.27 -4.31 -5.35
C ALA A 178 -1.55 -3.18 -6.36
N GLY A 179 -1.82 -1.95 -5.87
CA GLY A 179 -2.14 -0.79 -6.72
C GLY A 179 -0.91 0.03 -7.15
N VAL A 180 0.27 -0.30 -6.66
CA VAL A 180 1.53 0.43 -6.82
C VAL A 180 1.41 1.88 -6.39
N VAL A 181 0.74 2.74 -7.19
CA VAL A 181 0.41 4.14 -6.89
C VAL A 181 -1.05 4.38 -7.28
N SER A 182 -1.85 4.91 -6.37
CA SER A 182 -3.28 5.20 -6.58
C SER A 182 -3.55 6.69 -6.42
N PRO A 183 -4.03 7.39 -7.47
CA PRO A 183 -4.36 8.80 -7.37
C PRO A 183 -5.66 9.03 -6.58
N VAL A 184 -5.74 10.17 -5.89
CA VAL A 184 -6.93 10.62 -5.17
C VAL A 184 -7.44 11.90 -5.82
N LYS A 185 -8.74 12.00 -6.05
CA LYS A 185 -9.39 13.19 -6.64
C LYS A 185 -10.21 14.00 -5.65
N GLU A 186 -10.62 13.40 -4.57
CA GLU A 186 -11.50 14.03 -3.59
C GLU A 186 -11.30 13.44 -2.20
N LEU A 187 -11.21 14.29 -1.21
CA LEU A 187 -11.32 13.97 0.20
C LEU A 187 -12.62 14.53 0.75
N VAL A 188 -13.35 13.75 1.54
CA VAL A 188 -14.59 14.20 2.17
C VAL A 188 -14.51 14.01 3.67
N TRP A 189 -14.82 15.07 4.41
CA TRP A 189 -14.86 15.09 5.87
C TRP A 189 -16.07 15.85 6.36
N LYS A 190 -16.94 15.21 7.15
CA LYS A 190 -18.14 15.83 7.74
C LYS A 190 -19.01 16.59 6.73
N GLY A 191 -19.13 16.08 5.52
CA GLY A 191 -19.88 16.72 4.45
C GLY A 191 -19.15 17.85 3.72
N GLU A 192 -17.95 18.21 4.14
CA GLU A 192 -17.08 19.13 3.40
C GLU A 192 -16.24 18.38 2.38
N HIS A 193 -16.07 18.96 1.20
CA HIS A 193 -15.41 18.36 0.06
C HIS A 193 -14.13 19.13 -0.28
N ALA A 194 -13.00 18.43 -0.31
CA ALA A 194 -11.72 18.94 -0.80
C ALA A 194 -11.36 18.25 -2.10
N TYR A 195 -11.43 18.97 -3.21
CA TYR A 195 -11.06 18.46 -4.52
C TYR A 195 -9.57 18.60 -4.78
N ILE A 196 -8.95 17.56 -5.33
CA ILE A 196 -7.53 17.50 -5.63
C ILE A 196 -7.29 17.82 -7.10
N GLY A 197 -6.61 18.95 -7.36
CA GLY A 197 -6.29 19.40 -8.71
C GLY A 197 -7.53 19.54 -9.59
N ASP A 198 -7.46 19.02 -10.81
CA ASP A 198 -8.57 18.98 -11.78
C ASP A 198 -9.36 17.65 -11.76
N GLY A 199 -9.15 16.84 -10.75
CA GLY A 199 -9.76 15.51 -10.60
C GLY A 199 -9.15 14.42 -11.49
N LYS A 200 -8.06 14.73 -12.19
CA LYS A 200 -7.29 13.79 -13.03
C LYS A 200 -6.04 13.30 -12.31
N ILE A 201 -5.36 12.37 -12.95
CA ILE A 201 -4.07 11.87 -12.45
C ILE A 201 -3.03 12.98 -12.58
N GLY A 202 -2.39 13.32 -11.46
CA GLY A 202 -1.30 14.30 -11.47
C GLY A 202 -0.03 13.75 -12.15
N PRO A 203 0.79 14.61 -12.75
CA PRO A 203 1.96 14.17 -13.52
C PRO A 203 3.01 13.45 -12.69
N VAL A 204 3.15 13.75 -11.40
CA VAL A 204 4.07 13.06 -10.50
C VAL A 204 3.56 11.65 -10.18
N THR A 205 2.28 11.51 -9.91
CA THR A 205 1.62 10.21 -9.66
C THR A 205 1.75 9.31 -10.90
N GLN A 206 1.47 9.83 -12.09
CA GLN A 206 1.62 9.09 -13.35
C GLN A 206 3.08 8.65 -13.55
N LYS A 207 4.04 9.56 -13.39
CA LYS A 207 5.47 9.24 -13.55
C LYS A 207 5.94 8.17 -12.55
N LEU A 208 5.50 8.22 -11.29
CA LEU A 208 5.80 7.19 -10.29
C LEU A 208 5.25 5.82 -10.73
N TYR A 209 3.98 5.79 -11.13
CA TYR A 209 3.34 4.56 -11.58
C TYR A 209 4.06 3.95 -12.78
N ASP A 210 4.29 4.75 -13.84
CA ASP A 210 4.94 4.28 -15.06
C ASP A 210 6.38 3.80 -14.81
N THR A 211 7.12 4.51 -13.95
CA THR A 211 8.49 4.13 -13.61
C THR A 211 8.52 2.83 -12.82
N MET A 212 7.70 2.70 -11.78
CA MET A 212 7.71 1.50 -10.94
C MET A 212 7.20 0.27 -11.70
N THR A 213 6.07 0.38 -12.38
CA THR A 213 5.53 -0.73 -13.16
C THR A 213 6.41 -1.07 -14.36
N GLY A 214 7.00 -0.05 -15.00
CA GLY A 214 7.94 -0.24 -16.11
C GLY A 214 9.18 -1.04 -15.70
N MET A 215 9.76 -0.76 -14.52
CA MET A 215 10.86 -1.57 -13.96
C MET A 215 10.39 -2.99 -13.60
N GLN A 216 9.25 -3.12 -12.90
CA GLN A 216 8.71 -4.42 -12.49
C GLN A 216 8.40 -5.35 -13.68
N TRP A 217 7.98 -4.80 -14.80
CA TRP A 217 7.69 -5.56 -16.03
C TRP A 217 8.86 -5.64 -17.01
N GLY A 218 10.04 -5.12 -16.63
CA GLY A 218 11.22 -5.10 -17.48
C GLY A 218 11.09 -4.24 -18.73
N LYS A 219 10.10 -3.32 -18.78
CA LYS A 219 9.91 -2.38 -19.90
C LYS A 219 10.93 -1.24 -19.89
N ILE A 220 11.47 -0.91 -18.72
CA ILE A 220 12.58 0.04 -18.56
C ILE A 220 13.66 -0.59 -17.64
N PRO A 221 14.93 -0.15 -17.76
CA PRO A 221 16.02 -0.66 -16.93
C PRO A 221 15.77 -0.43 -15.44
N ASP A 222 16.06 -1.44 -14.63
CA ASP A 222 16.11 -1.30 -13.16
C ASP A 222 17.46 -0.65 -12.77
N THR A 223 17.43 0.66 -12.57
CA THR A 223 18.59 1.46 -12.16
C THR A 223 18.84 1.40 -10.65
N LYS A 224 17.97 0.75 -9.89
CA LYS A 224 17.99 0.67 -8.43
C LYS A 224 18.39 -0.70 -7.89
N GLY A 225 18.41 -1.73 -8.72
CA GLY A 225 18.67 -3.10 -8.30
C GLY A 225 17.53 -3.67 -7.44
N TRP A 226 16.29 -3.28 -7.69
CA TRP A 226 15.11 -3.75 -6.94
C TRP A 226 14.53 -5.03 -7.48
N ILE A 227 14.84 -5.37 -8.73
CA ILE A 227 14.31 -6.56 -9.42
C ILE A 227 15.23 -7.75 -9.17
N VAL A 228 14.65 -8.83 -8.67
CA VAL A 228 15.34 -10.11 -8.48
C VAL A 228 14.88 -11.09 -9.55
N PRO A 229 15.72 -11.42 -10.53
CA PRO A 229 15.40 -12.46 -11.52
C PRO A 229 15.24 -13.81 -10.86
N VAL A 230 14.16 -14.53 -11.19
CA VAL A 230 13.94 -15.91 -10.74
C VAL A 230 14.24 -16.85 -11.89
N GLU A 231 15.27 -17.67 -11.75
CA GLU A 231 15.64 -18.68 -12.75
C GLU A 231 14.68 -19.87 -12.71
N LYS A 232 14.45 -20.48 -13.88
CA LYS A 232 13.72 -21.75 -13.96
C LYS A 232 14.58 -22.84 -13.34
N LYS A 233 14.09 -23.46 -12.28
CA LYS A 233 14.85 -24.51 -11.56
C LYS A 233 14.56 -25.93 -12.03
N TYR A 234 13.52 -26.16 -12.88
CA TYR A 234 13.13 -27.47 -13.37
C TYR A 234 12.54 -27.40 -14.78
#